data_00c29df5f04e53d8f7a4795c2dcba96c
#
_entry.id   00c29df5f04e53d8f7a4795c2dcba96c
#
_cell.length_a   1.000
_cell.length_b   1.000
_cell.length_c   1.000
_cell.angle_alpha   90.00
_cell.angle_beta   90.00
_cell.angle_gamma   90.00
#
_symmetry.space_group_name_H-M   'P 1'
#
loop_
_entity.id
_entity.type
_entity.pdbx_description
1 polymer ?
#
loop_
_entity_poly.entity_id
_entity_poly.type
_entity_poly.pdbx_seq_one_letter_code
_entity_poly.pdbx_strand_id
1 'polypeptide(L)'
;MVIFSGLALLPDLDYLGVAMGLPNEGPLGHRGAAHSLVPALLVGLLAALLSPRWGVARWRLGLVAGLVVASHALLDSMTTGSRGAPLLWPFTFHRFVMPWRPIPNAPCGLSYISPLGLRVAATEFIQFFPFLVIAFRPGGRRTAPVAAPAPVPKATGPVGAER
;
A
#
# COMPACT_ATOMS: atom_id res chain seq x y z
N MET A 1 -2.92 0.99 -9.15
CA MET A 1 -2.70 2.16 -8.28
C MET A 1 -3.93 2.39 -7.38
N VAL A 2 -5.14 2.61 -7.90
CA VAL A 2 -6.36 2.91 -7.11
C VAL A 2 -6.63 1.92 -5.97
N ILE A 3 -6.50 0.61 -6.22
CA ILE A 3 -6.71 -0.43 -5.20
C ILE A 3 -5.75 -0.25 -4.02
N PHE A 4 -4.47 -0.02 -4.27
CA PHE A 4 -3.48 0.15 -3.19
C PHE A 4 -3.69 1.46 -2.42
N SER A 5 -4.13 2.52 -3.09
CA SER A 5 -4.53 3.75 -2.39
C SER A 5 -5.73 3.52 -1.47
N GLY A 6 -6.73 2.75 -1.94
CA GLY A 6 -7.86 2.34 -1.09
C GLY A 6 -7.43 1.48 0.10
N LEU A 7 -6.50 0.54 -0.12
CA LEU A 7 -5.94 -0.29 0.97
C LEU A 7 -5.16 0.54 1.99
N ALA A 8 -4.43 1.56 1.54
CA ALA A 8 -3.70 2.46 2.44
C ALA A 8 -4.64 3.26 3.36
N LEU A 9 -5.86 3.55 2.94
CA LEU A 9 -6.87 4.28 3.72
C LEU A 9 -7.78 3.36 4.54
N LEU A 10 -7.65 2.05 4.39
CA LEU A 10 -8.52 1.08 5.06
C LEU A 10 -8.55 1.24 6.59
N PRO A 11 -7.42 1.48 7.30
CA PRO A 11 -7.45 1.67 8.75
C PRO A 11 -8.32 2.84 9.19
N ASP A 12 -8.36 3.93 8.42
CA ASP A 12 -9.14 5.14 8.75
C ASP A 12 -10.66 4.95 8.64
N LEU A 13 -11.13 3.82 8.12
CA LEU A 13 -12.55 3.49 8.16
C LEU A 13 -13.08 3.35 9.59
N ASP A 14 -12.22 3.17 10.59
CA ASP A 14 -12.60 3.18 12.01
C ASP A 14 -13.19 4.54 12.44
N TYR A 15 -12.82 5.64 11.75
CA TYR A 15 -13.39 6.95 11.99
C TYR A 15 -14.89 7.01 11.71
N LEU A 16 -15.41 6.16 10.83
CA LEU A 16 -16.86 6.04 10.61
C LEU A 16 -17.57 5.57 11.87
N GLY A 17 -16.97 4.64 12.62
CA GLY A 17 -17.51 4.19 13.91
C GLY A 17 -17.61 5.34 14.92
N VAL A 18 -16.56 6.17 14.98
CA VAL A 18 -16.54 7.36 15.84
C VAL A 18 -17.61 8.38 15.39
N ALA A 19 -17.76 8.60 14.08
CA ALA A 19 -18.80 9.46 13.53
C ALA A 19 -20.23 8.94 13.82
N MET A 20 -20.37 7.64 14.01
CA MET A 20 -21.64 6.98 14.41
C MET A 20 -21.84 6.92 15.92
N GLY A 21 -20.96 7.53 16.72
CA GLY A 21 -21.09 7.64 18.18
C GLY A 21 -20.30 6.63 19.00
N LEU A 22 -19.43 5.81 18.37
CA LEU A 22 -18.53 4.97 19.15
C LEU A 22 -17.49 5.84 19.89
N PRO A 23 -17.03 5.40 21.09
CA PRO A 23 -15.98 6.10 21.81
C PRO A 23 -14.73 6.22 20.98
N ASN A 24 -14.12 7.42 20.95
CA ASN A 24 -12.87 7.65 20.23
C ASN A 24 -11.65 6.98 20.89
N GLU A 25 -11.83 6.43 22.09
CA GLU A 25 -10.82 5.72 22.84
C GLU A 25 -11.10 4.22 22.88
N GLY A 26 -10.04 3.44 23.06
CA GLY A 26 -10.16 1.98 23.11
C GLY A 26 -9.95 1.28 21.76
N PRO A 27 -10.18 -0.04 21.71
CA PRO A 27 -9.87 -0.85 20.53
C PRO A 27 -10.71 -0.51 19.30
N LEU A 28 -11.93 -0.03 19.48
CA LEU A 28 -12.85 0.33 18.39
C LEU A 28 -12.84 1.82 18.04
N GLY A 29 -12.06 2.62 18.76
CA GLY A 29 -11.90 4.04 18.49
C GLY A 29 -10.93 4.30 17.35
N HIS A 30 -10.86 5.55 16.88
CA HIS A 30 -9.91 5.96 15.86
C HIS A 30 -8.47 5.76 16.35
N ARG A 31 -7.65 5.19 15.47
CA ARG A 31 -6.30 4.70 15.79
C ARG A 31 -6.31 3.59 16.84
N GLY A 32 -7.36 2.76 16.85
CA GLY A 32 -7.49 1.57 17.67
C GLY A 32 -6.96 0.31 16.99
N ALA A 33 -7.68 -0.80 17.12
CA ALA A 33 -7.32 -2.10 16.55
C ALA A 33 -7.10 -2.08 15.04
N ALA A 34 -7.82 -1.22 14.32
CA ALA A 34 -7.69 -1.04 12.87
C ALA A 34 -6.28 -0.58 12.46
N HIS A 35 -5.55 0.11 13.36
CA HIS A 35 -4.19 0.59 13.15
C HIS A 35 -3.12 -0.35 13.75
N SER A 36 -3.46 -1.62 13.94
CA SER A 36 -2.49 -2.66 14.35
C SER A 36 -1.94 -3.43 13.14
N LEU A 37 -0.99 -4.31 13.38
CA LEU A 37 -0.48 -5.22 12.35
C LEU A 37 -1.47 -6.32 11.98
N VAL A 38 -2.51 -6.57 12.79
CA VAL A 38 -3.50 -7.62 12.52
C VAL A 38 -4.28 -7.36 11.24
N PRO A 39 -4.92 -6.18 11.01
CA PRO A 39 -5.56 -5.90 9.73
C PRO A 39 -4.61 -6.00 8.54
N ALA A 40 -3.36 -5.55 8.68
CA ALA A 40 -2.36 -5.66 7.64
C ALA A 40 -2.08 -7.12 7.25
N LEU A 41 -1.93 -8.00 8.23
CA LEU A 41 -1.75 -9.44 8.00
C LEU A 41 -2.98 -10.07 7.35
N LEU A 42 -4.19 -9.74 7.82
CA LEU A 42 -5.45 -10.26 7.28
C LEU A 42 -5.65 -9.83 5.82
N VAL A 43 -5.40 -8.55 5.50
CA VAL A 43 -5.49 -8.05 4.12
C VAL A 43 -4.43 -8.69 3.24
N GLY A 44 -3.20 -8.83 3.73
CA GLY A 44 -2.14 -9.53 3.01
C GLY A 44 -2.49 -10.99 2.71
N LEU A 45 -3.01 -11.71 3.70
CA LEU A 45 -3.47 -13.09 3.53
C LEU A 45 -4.61 -13.19 2.51
N LEU A 46 -5.62 -12.33 2.64
CA LEU A 46 -6.74 -12.29 1.70
C LEU A 46 -6.28 -12.00 0.27
N ALA A 47 -5.39 -11.04 0.08
CA ALA A 47 -4.82 -10.72 -1.22
C ALA A 47 -4.04 -11.92 -1.80
N ALA A 48 -3.28 -12.64 -0.97
CA ALA A 48 -2.58 -13.86 -1.40
C ALA A 48 -3.55 -14.96 -1.83
N LEU A 49 -4.65 -15.15 -1.10
CA LEU A 49 -5.68 -16.16 -1.41
C LEU A 49 -6.42 -15.83 -2.71
N LEU A 50 -6.66 -14.54 -2.99
CA LEU A 50 -7.36 -14.08 -4.20
C LEU A 50 -6.44 -14.00 -5.43
N SER A 51 -5.12 -14.05 -5.26
CA SER A 51 -4.13 -13.83 -6.32
C SER A 51 -4.24 -14.77 -7.53
N PRO A 52 -4.70 -16.04 -7.42
CA PRO A 52 -4.86 -16.91 -8.59
C PRO A 52 -5.74 -16.33 -9.69
N ARG A 53 -6.66 -15.42 -9.31
CA ARG A 53 -7.56 -14.74 -10.27
C ARG A 53 -6.84 -13.65 -11.08
N TRP A 54 -5.68 -13.19 -10.64
CA TRP A 54 -4.96 -12.06 -11.24
C TRP A 54 -3.61 -12.43 -11.89
N GLY A 55 -3.24 -13.72 -11.88
CA GLY A 55 -2.00 -14.18 -12.49
C GLY A 55 -0.71 -13.67 -11.84
N VAL A 56 -0.80 -13.14 -10.63
CA VAL A 56 0.35 -12.63 -9.85
C VAL A 56 0.75 -13.67 -8.80
N ALA A 57 2.06 -13.78 -8.54
CA ALA A 57 2.55 -14.68 -7.50
C ALA A 57 1.94 -14.33 -6.12
N ARG A 58 1.31 -15.32 -5.48
CA ARG A 58 0.53 -15.17 -4.23
C ARG A 58 1.27 -14.39 -3.16
N TRP A 59 2.52 -14.80 -2.86
CA TRP A 59 3.31 -14.18 -1.81
C TRP A 59 3.63 -12.71 -2.10
N ARG A 60 3.87 -12.35 -3.37
CA ARG A 60 4.16 -10.96 -3.76
C ARG A 60 2.97 -10.06 -3.54
N LEU A 61 1.79 -10.50 -4.00
CA LEU A 61 0.57 -9.71 -3.85
C LEU A 61 0.21 -9.56 -2.37
N GLY A 62 0.28 -10.67 -1.60
CA GLY A 62 0.00 -10.65 -0.17
C GLY A 62 0.96 -9.75 0.61
N LEU A 63 2.27 -9.87 0.32
CA LEU A 63 3.28 -9.02 0.96
C LEU A 63 3.04 -7.53 0.67
N VAL A 64 2.84 -7.18 -0.61
CA VAL A 64 2.62 -5.78 -0.99
C VAL A 64 1.34 -5.22 -0.37
N ALA A 65 0.24 -5.96 -0.43
CA ALA A 65 -1.03 -5.52 0.17
C ALA A 65 -0.91 -5.34 1.69
N GLY A 66 -0.29 -6.29 2.39
CA GLY A 66 -0.04 -6.20 3.83
C GLY A 66 0.87 -5.03 4.20
N LEU A 67 1.96 -4.82 3.46
CA LEU A 67 2.88 -3.69 3.68
C LEU A 67 2.20 -2.34 3.43
N VAL A 68 1.31 -2.24 2.43
CA VAL A 68 0.56 -1.02 2.17
C VAL A 68 -0.35 -0.67 3.35
N VAL A 69 -1.07 -1.64 3.92
CA VAL A 69 -1.91 -1.39 5.11
C VAL A 69 -1.05 -1.10 6.34
N ALA A 70 0.04 -1.85 6.57
CA ALA A 70 0.93 -1.62 7.70
C ALA A 70 1.61 -0.25 7.65
N SER A 71 1.94 0.25 6.44
CA SER A 71 2.56 1.56 6.28
C SER A 71 1.72 2.70 6.84
N HIS A 72 0.38 2.60 6.78
CA HIS A 72 -0.52 3.60 7.37
C HIS A 72 -0.31 3.74 8.88
N ALA A 73 -0.38 2.64 9.63
CA ALA A 73 -0.17 2.65 11.07
C ALA A 73 1.25 3.11 11.46
N LEU A 74 2.25 2.78 10.63
CA LEU A 74 3.62 3.24 10.81
C LEU A 74 3.73 4.75 10.62
N LEU A 75 3.15 5.31 9.56
CA LEU A 75 3.13 6.76 9.30
C LEU A 75 2.39 7.51 10.40
N ASP A 76 1.31 6.94 10.92
CA ASP A 76 0.60 7.50 12.08
C ASP A 76 1.47 7.58 13.33
N SER A 77 2.31 6.59 13.57
CA SER A 77 3.27 6.61 14.68
C SER A 77 4.37 7.67 14.50
N MET A 78 4.60 8.11 13.25
CA MET A 78 5.56 9.17 12.86
C MET A 78 4.91 10.55 12.73
N THR A 79 3.62 10.68 13.05
CA THR A 79 2.90 11.95 12.97
C THR A 79 3.07 12.76 14.24
N THR A 80 3.42 14.04 14.11
CA THR A 80 3.57 14.99 15.24
C THR A 80 2.22 15.18 15.94
N GLY A 81 2.20 15.10 17.28
CA GLY A 81 0.94 15.22 18.04
C GLY A 81 0.02 14.02 17.99
N SER A 82 0.37 12.99 17.22
CA SER A 82 -0.34 11.70 17.25
C SER A 82 -0.15 11.02 18.61
N ARG A 83 -1.21 10.32 19.05
CA ARG A 83 -1.14 9.41 20.20
C ARG A 83 -0.40 8.10 19.87
N GLY A 84 0.07 7.93 18.63
CA GLY A 84 0.65 6.69 18.14
C GLY A 84 -0.39 5.63 17.79
N ALA A 85 0.07 4.46 17.35
CA ALA A 85 -0.75 3.32 16.95
C ALA A 85 -0.46 2.09 17.81
N PRO A 86 -1.47 1.29 18.20
CA PRO A 86 -1.29 0.06 18.98
C PRO A 86 -0.85 -1.10 18.08
N LEU A 87 0.36 -1.01 17.53
CA LEU A 87 0.87 -1.92 16.49
C LEU A 87 0.74 -3.40 16.87
N LEU A 88 0.92 -3.73 18.15
CA LEU A 88 0.92 -5.10 18.64
C LEU A 88 -0.42 -5.56 19.24
N TRP A 89 -1.52 -4.82 19.01
CA TRP A 89 -2.83 -5.31 19.39
C TRP A 89 -3.13 -6.64 18.67
N PRO A 90 -3.72 -7.67 19.31
CA PRO A 90 -4.41 -7.70 20.61
C PRO A 90 -3.51 -8.02 21.82
N PHE A 91 -2.22 -8.26 21.65
CA PHE A 91 -1.32 -8.69 22.73
C PHE A 91 -1.06 -7.56 23.75
N THR A 92 -1.04 -6.33 23.25
CA THR A 92 -0.93 -5.13 24.09
C THR A 92 -1.62 -3.96 23.41
N PHE A 93 -2.19 -3.05 24.22
CA PHE A 93 -2.76 -1.79 23.73
C PHE A 93 -1.74 -0.63 23.85
N HIS A 94 -0.48 -0.95 24.09
CA HIS A 94 0.57 0.06 24.11
C HIS A 94 0.66 0.77 22.77
N ARG A 95 0.59 2.10 22.78
CA ARG A 95 0.67 2.93 21.58
C ARG A 95 2.11 3.26 21.26
N PHE A 96 2.57 2.84 20.12
CA PHE A 96 3.92 3.10 19.63
C PHE A 96 3.97 4.48 18.99
N VAL A 97 4.89 5.30 19.46
CA VAL A 97 5.19 6.64 18.96
C VAL A 97 6.66 6.66 18.56
N MET A 98 6.95 6.99 17.31
CA MET A 98 8.33 7.07 16.85
C MET A 98 9.04 8.30 17.41
N PRO A 99 10.34 8.21 17.76
CA PRO A 99 11.11 9.33 18.24
C PRO A 99 11.28 10.42 17.18
N TRP A 100 11.34 10.04 15.92
CA TRP A 100 11.38 10.94 14.78
C TRP A 100 10.00 11.04 14.12
N ARG A 101 9.41 12.24 14.12
CA ARG A 101 8.04 12.51 13.65
C ARG A 101 8.03 13.67 12.67
N PRO A 102 8.40 13.43 11.41
CA PRO A 102 8.48 14.47 10.39
C PRO A 102 7.11 14.87 9.83
N ILE A 103 6.05 14.06 10.05
CA ILE A 103 4.74 14.28 9.46
C ILE A 103 3.94 15.20 10.39
N PRO A 104 3.47 16.36 9.92
CA PRO A 104 2.64 17.24 10.73
C PRO A 104 1.26 16.63 10.92
N ASN A 105 0.64 16.91 12.09
CA ASN A 105 -0.73 16.48 12.34
C ASN A 105 -1.70 17.32 11.51
N ALA A 106 -2.50 16.66 10.68
CA ALA A 106 -3.50 17.32 9.86
C ALA A 106 -4.74 17.68 10.69
N PRO A 107 -5.29 18.89 10.55
CA PRO A 107 -6.57 19.22 11.14
C PRO A 107 -7.70 18.44 10.46
N CYS A 108 -8.72 18.02 11.22
CA CYS A 108 -9.82 17.22 10.71
C CYS A 108 -10.94 18.08 10.09
N GLY A 109 -11.65 17.52 9.10
CA GLY A 109 -12.85 18.10 8.51
C GLY A 109 -12.61 19.45 7.83
N LEU A 110 -13.53 20.39 7.97
CA LEU A 110 -13.45 21.71 7.34
C LEU A 110 -12.24 22.55 7.77
N SER A 111 -11.65 22.25 8.94
CA SER A 111 -10.43 22.91 9.41
C SER A 111 -9.22 22.61 8.52
N TYR A 112 -9.30 21.62 7.64
CA TYR A 112 -8.27 21.36 6.64
C TYR A 112 -8.13 22.49 5.61
N ILE A 113 -9.19 23.26 5.37
CA ILE A 113 -9.18 24.42 4.44
C ILE A 113 -8.62 25.68 5.12
N SER A 114 -8.16 25.60 6.38
CA SER A 114 -7.51 26.72 7.07
C SER A 114 -6.07 26.94 6.60
N PRO A 115 -5.45 28.09 6.92
CA PRO A 115 -4.03 28.34 6.64
C PRO A 115 -3.11 27.26 7.23
N LEU A 116 -3.48 26.70 8.41
CA LEU A 116 -2.76 25.58 9.01
C LEU A 116 -2.87 24.33 8.16
N GLY A 117 -4.09 23.97 7.72
CA GLY A 117 -4.32 22.79 6.88
C GLY A 117 -3.60 22.89 5.53
N LEU A 118 -3.62 24.07 4.89
CA LEU A 118 -2.88 24.32 3.65
C LEU A 118 -1.36 24.18 3.84
N ARG A 119 -0.83 24.65 4.98
CA ARG A 119 0.59 24.45 5.32
C ARG A 119 0.92 22.98 5.50
N VAL A 120 0.07 22.22 6.18
CA VAL A 120 0.22 20.77 6.35
C VAL A 120 0.21 20.08 4.99
N ALA A 121 -0.79 20.36 4.15
CA ALA A 121 -0.89 19.79 2.80
C ALA A 121 0.34 20.07 1.94
N ALA A 122 0.86 21.31 1.98
CA ALA A 122 2.09 21.66 1.27
C ALA A 122 3.31 20.88 1.79
N THR A 123 3.43 20.73 3.10
CA THR A 123 4.52 19.96 3.72
C THR A 123 4.45 18.49 3.32
N GLU A 124 3.28 17.88 3.40
CA GLU A 124 3.05 16.49 2.98
C GLU A 124 3.35 16.32 1.49
N PHE A 125 2.87 17.24 0.65
CA PHE A 125 3.17 17.20 -0.78
C PHE A 125 4.68 17.21 -1.05
N ILE A 126 5.43 18.11 -0.42
CA ILE A 126 6.89 18.19 -0.58
C ILE A 126 7.57 16.89 -0.11
N GLN A 127 7.14 16.33 1.03
CA GLN A 127 7.72 15.10 1.58
C GLN A 127 7.45 13.87 0.71
N PHE A 128 6.25 13.76 0.16
CA PHE A 128 5.85 12.59 -0.62
C PHE A 128 6.04 12.75 -2.13
N PHE A 129 6.31 13.96 -2.63
CA PHE A 129 6.50 14.23 -4.05
C PHE A 129 7.56 13.34 -4.71
N PRO A 130 8.75 13.09 -4.13
CA PRO A 130 9.74 12.20 -4.73
C PRO A 130 9.20 10.78 -4.97
N PHE A 131 8.41 10.27 -4.03
CA PHE A 131 7.78 8.95 -4.14
C PHE A 131 6.71 8.93 -5.24
N LEU A 132 5.94 10.01 -5.40
CA LEU A 132 4.99 10.16 -6.49
C LEU A 132 5.71 10.14 -7.84
N VAL A 133 6.81 10.89 -7.98
CA VAL A 133 7.63 10.89 -9.21
C VAL A 133 8.13 9.49 -9.55
N ILE A 134 8.62 8.75 -8.56
CA ILE A 134 9.08 7.36 -8.76
C ILE A 134 7.90 6.45 -9.16
N ALA A 135 6.75 6.58 -8.50
CA ALA A 135 5.58 5.75 -8.73
C ALA A 135 4.96 5.97 -10.12
N PHE A 136 5.03 7.19 -10.64
CA PHE A 136 4.48 7.56 -11.95
C PHE A 136 5.53 7.56 -13.07
N ARG A 137 6.77 7.17 -12.80
CA ARG A 137 7.75 6.98 -13.88
C ARG A 137 7.21 5.94 -14.86
N PRO A 138 7.14 6.26 -16.17
CA PRO A 138 6.78 5.26 -17.16
C PRO A 138 7.81 4.12 -17.05
N GLY A 139 7.34 2.96 -16.60
CA GLY A 139 8.18 1.75 -16.62
C GLY A 139 8.60 1.53 -18.05
N GLY A 140 9.90 1.61 -18.33
CA GLY A 140 10.42 1.26 -19.66
C GLY A 140 9.83 -0.10 -20.04
N ARG A 141 9.05 -0.15 -21.11
CA ARG A 141 8.60 -1.41 -21.69
C ARG A 141 9.86 -2.24 -21.91
N ARG A 142 10.06 -3.27 -21.09
CA ARG A 142 11.01 -4.32 -21.45
C ARG A 142 10.46 -4.88 -22.77
N THR A 143 11.02 -4.44 -23.89
CA THR A 143 10.81 -5.12 -25.16
C THR A 143 11.31 -6.54 -24.92
N ALA A 144 10.38 -7.49 -24.96
CA ALA A 144 10.74 -8.89 -24.95
C ALA A 144 11.78 -9.08 -26.05
N PRO A 145 12.87 -9.83 -25.81
CA PRO A 145 13.80 -10.13 -26.88
C PRO A 145 13.01 -10.69 -28.07
N VAL A 146 13.15 -10.08 -29.22
CA VAL A 146 12.57 -10.61 -30.46
C VAL A 146 13.07 -12.03 -30.57
N ALA A 147 12.15 -13.00 -30.53
CA ALA A 147 12.50 -14.40 -30.71
C ALA A 147 13.29 -14.53 -32.03
N ALA A 148 14.48 -15.14 -31.93
CA ALA A 148 15.27 -15.39 -33.13
C ALA A 148 14.40 -16.14 -34.17
N PRO A 149 14.47 -15.76 -35.45
CA PRO A 149 13.67 -16.44 -36.49
C PRO A 149 14.02 -17.93 -36.46
N ALA A 150 12.97 -18.75 -36.52
CA ALA A 150 13.12 -20.20 -36.55
C ALA A 150 14.10 -20.60 -37.67
N PRO A 151 14.98 -21.59 -37.46
CA PRO A 151 15.91 -22.02 -38.50
C PRO A 151 15.12 -22.48 -39.73
N VAL A 152 15.49 -21.93 -40.89
CA VAL A 152 14.90 -22.32 -42.16
C VAL A 152 15.12 -23.83 -42.35
N PRO A 153 14.06 -24.61 -42.66
CA PRO A 153 14.19 -26.03 -42.93
C PRO A 153 15.20 -26.22 -44.09
N LYS A 154 16.24 -27.04 -43.85
CA LYS A 154 17.15 -27.43 -44.92
C LYS A 154 16.32 -28.13 -46.00
N ALA A 155 16.34 -27.58 -47.23
CA ALA A 155 15.75 -28.23 -48.38
C ALA A 155 16.36 -29.63 -48.51
N THR A 156 15.56 -30.64 -48.34
CA THR A 156 15.91 -32.01 -48.68
C THR A 156 16.06 -32.04 -50.19
N GLY A 157 17.30 -32.25 -50.65
CA GLY A 157 17.61 -32.40 -52.09
C GLY A 157 16.81 -33.55 -52.71
N PRO A 158 16.67 -33.56 -54.04
CA PRO A 158 15.85 -34.53 -54.74
C PRO A 158 16.38 -35.95 -54.52
N VAL A 159 15.52 -36.82 -54.04
CA VAL A 159 15.78 -38.26 -53.99
C VAL A 159 15.97 -38.73 -55.43
N GLY A 160 17.20 -39.19 -55.71
CA GLY A 160 17.59 -39.71 -57.02
C GLY A 160 16.65 -40.80 -57.49
N ALA A 161 16.19 -40.66 -58.70
CA ALA A 161 15.56 -41.73 -59.48
C ALA A 161 16.65 -42.72 -59.85
N GLU A 162 16.62 -43.87 -59.23
CA GLU A 162 17.35 -45.06 -59.77
C GLU A 162 16.36 -46.02 -60.40
N ARG A 163 16.78 -46.48 -61.56
CA ARG A 163 16.07 -47.35 -62.50
C ARG A 163 15.98 -48.79 -62.02
#